data_92f3b6c8a59aba185c8da72182ca4d35
#
_entry.id   92f3b6c8a59aba185c8da72182ca4d35
#
_cell.length_a   1.000
_cell.length_b   1.000
_cell.length_c   1.000
_cell.angle_alpha   90.00
_cell.angle_beta   90.00
_cell.angle_gamma   90.00
#
_symmetry.space_group_name_H-M   'P 1'
#
loop_
_entity.id
_entity.type
_entity.pdbx_description
1 polymer ?
#
loop_
_entity_poly.entity_id
_entity_poly.type
_entity_poly.pdbx_seq_one_letter_code
_entity_poly.pdbx_strand_id
1 'polypeptide(L)'
;MIEGFFKVIFVIVVSFLFSCQKTQLTAKQILSKSMDAHGGLELWQKIDTLSFTKKTILFNRAGVKEKEIIQHQSFYGGFSLQGRISSLGTEKSSISVVNDVYTKNIGDSIVQITDSEIKTINNSFKSAYYVISQPFNLKESNAYLSLKKDTILNGEKTFVLDVSYQEDEITNTADQWTYFINAKTYLIVAAKVFHSPTISFIENLKFNNDTPFVFNSERSSVFLKKDGSKDYLRATYFYTDYKIVLK
;
A
#
# COMPACT_ATOMS: atom_id res chain seq x y z
N MET A 1 -35.04 46.32 -36.09
CA MET A 1 -34.67 46.17 -34.66
C MET A 1 -34.81 44.73 -34.12
N ILE A 2 -35.70 43.91 -34.65
CA ILE A 2 -35.96 42.53 -34.15
C ILE A 2 -34.86 41.54 -34.55
N GLU A 3 -34.23 41.69 -35.76
CA GLU A 3 -33.16 40.77 -36.21
C GLU A 3 -31.83 40.91 -35.42
N GLY A 4 -31.55 42.12 -34.91
CA GLY A 4 -30.35 42.29 -34.06
C GLY A 4 -30.44 41.63 -32.71
N PHE A 5 -31.68 41.59 -32.14
CA PHE A 5 -31.94 40.99 -30.82
C PHE A 5 -31.79 39.46 -30.85
N PHE A 6 -32.23 38.83 -31.92
CA PHE A 6 -32.10 37.36 -32.09
C PHE A 6 -30.64 36.91 -32.25
N LYS A 7 -29.81 37.70 -32.93
CA LYS A 7 -28.38 37.40 -33.10
C LYS A 7 -27.59 37.48 -31.78
N VAL A 8 -27.94 38.47 -30.94
CA VAL A 8 -27.29 38.65 -29.61
C VAL A 8 -27.68 37.52 -28.66
N ILE A 9 -28.95 37.10 -28.64
CA ILE A 9 -29.43 35.99 -27.80
C ILE A 9 -28.76 34.66 -28.25
N PHE A 10 -28.57 34.42 -29.54
CA PHE A 10 -27.91 33.21 -30.03
C PHE A 10 -26.44 33.16 -29.64
N VAL A 11 -25.71 34.26 -29.64
CA VAL A 11 -24.32 34.34 -29.20
C VAL A 11 -24.18 34.09 -27.69
N ILE A 12 -25.12 34.58 -26.86
CA ILE A 12 -25.10 34.36 -25.41
C ILE A 12 -25.40 32.91 -25.07
N VAL A 13 -26.32 32.26 -25.77
CA VAL A 13 -26.65 30.83 -25.54
C VAL A 13 -25.49 29.91 -25.93
N VAL A 14 -24.76 30.21 -26.99
CA VAL A 14 -23.56 29.43 -27.41
C VAL A 14 -22.41 29.59 -26.42
N SER A 15 -22.26 30.73 -25.76
CA SER A 15 -21.22 30.97 -24.74
C SER A 15 -21.43 30.13 -23.45
N PHE A 16 -22.64 29.68 -23.14
CA PHE A 16 -22.92 28.82 -21.99
C PHE A 16 -22.68 27.34 -22.26
N LEU A 17 -22.41 26.92 -23.51
CA LEU A 17 -22.08 25.54 -23.88
C LEU A 17 -20.60 25.21 -23.73
N PHE A 18 -19.73 26.15 -23.34
CA PHE A 18 -18.41 25.83 -22.82
C PHE A 18 -18.56 25.26 -21.40
N SER A 19 -19.30 24.19 -21.34
CA SER A 19 -19.48 23.33 -20.17
C SER A 19 -18.11 22.91 -19.64
N CYS A 20 -17.93 23.15 -18.38
CA CYS A 20 -16.91 22.68 -17.50
C CYS A 20 -16.46 21.24 -17.88
N GLN A 21 -15.48 21.09 -18.77
CA GLN A 21 -14.80 19.80 -18.89
C GLN A 21 -14.16 19.54 -17.55
N LYS A 22 -14.73 18.63 -16.75
CA LYS A 22 -14.09 18.13 -15.55
C LYS A 22 -12.71 17.64 -15.96
N THR A 23 -11.70 18.44 -15.66
CA THR A 23 -10.30 18.07 -15.95
C THR A 23 -10.06 16.73 -15.27
N GLN A 24 -9.79 15.71 -16.08
CA GLN A 24 -9.53 14.36 -15.55
C GLN A 24 -8.24 14.44 -14.72
N LEU A 25 -8.32 13.93 -13.48
CA LEU A 25 -7.17 13.90 -12.58
C LEU A 25 -6.06 13.03 -13.20
N THR A 26 -4.83 13.49 -13.07
CA THR A 26 -3.64 12.72 -13.45
C THR A 26 -3.30 11.69 -12.38
N ALA A 27 -2.50 10.68 -12.72
CA ALA A 27 -1.99 9.68 -11.77
C ALA A 27 -1.31 10.33 -10.55
N LYS A 28 -0.48 11.35 -10.77
CA LYS A 28 0.21 12.10 -9.71
C LYS A 28 -0.77 12.86 -8.80
N GLN A 29 -1.82 13.47 -9.36
CA GLN A 29 -2.84 14.15 -8.56
C GLN A 29 -3.66 13.19 -7.72
N ILE A 30 -4.01 12.01 -8.25
CA ILE A 30 -4.72 10.97 -7.49
C ILE A 30 -3.84 10.45 -6.37
N LEU A 31 -2.55 10.19 -6.63
CA LEU A 31 -1.60 9.77 -5.60
C LEU A 31 -1.45 10.85 -4.51
N SER A 32 -1.33 12.13 -4.87
CA SER A 32 -1.25 13.23 -3.88
C SER A 32 -2.48 13.25 -2.98
N LYS A 33 -3.68 13.20 -3.58
CA LYS A 33 -4.94 13.14 -2.80
C LYS A 33 -5.03 11.89 -1.92
N SER A 34 -4.49 10.76 -2.38
CA SER A 34 -4.42 9.55 -1.57
C SER A 34 -3.47 9.73 -0.38
N MET A 35 -2.30 10.34 -0.56
CA MET A 35 -1.41 10.67 0.55
C MET A 35 -2.08 11.59 1.57
N ASP A 36 -2.79 12.63 1.11
CA ASP A 36 -3.53 13.55 1.99
C ASP A 36 -4.61 12.79 2.78
N ALA A 37 -5.36 11.89 2.13
CA ALA A 37 -6.39 11.07 2.76
C ALA A 37 -5.83 10.08 3.79
N HIS A 38 -4.56 9.66 3.65
CA HIS A 38 -3.89 8.77 4.61
C HIS A 38 -3.15 9.52 5.73
N GLY A 39 -3.25 10.85 5.83
CA GLY A 39 -2.68 11.65 6.92
C GLY A 39 -1.66 12.70 6.49
N GLY A 40 -1.32 12.75 5.20
CA GLY A 40 -0.47 13.78 4.62
C GLY A 40 1.02 13.48 4.67
N LEU A 41 1.68 13.84 3.58
CA LEU A 41 3.11 13.56 3.38
C LEU A 41 4.01 14.30 4.37
N GLU A 42 3.67 15.56 4.69
CA GLU A 42 4.48 16.37 5.62
C GLU A 42 4.53 15.76 7.01
N LEU A 43 3.41 15.21 7.48
CA LEU A 43 3.35 14.53 8.76
C LEU A 43 4.08 13.19 8.71
N TRP A 44 3.97 12.44 7.59
CA TRP A 44 4.70 11.20 7.37
C TRP A 44 6.21 11.39 7.48
N GLN A 45 6.74 12.47 6.91
CA GLN A 45 8.17 12.80 6.97
C GLN A 45 8.68 13.11 8.39
N LYS A 46 7.79 13.49 9.30
CA LYS A 46 8.10 13.78 10.70
C LYS A 46 8.08 12.54 11.59
N ILE A 47 7.71 11.37 11.07
CA ILE A 47 7.72 10.14 11.86
C ILE A 47 9.18 9.83 12.27
N ASP A 48 9.39 9.73 13.58
CA ASP A 48 10.59 9.16 14.17
C ASP A 48 10.45 7.65 14.31
N THR A 49 9.34 7.19 14.89
CA THR A 49 9.06 5.77 15.05
C THR A 49 7.59 5.47 14.76
N LEU A 50 7.35 4.43 13.95
CA LEU A 50 6.05 3.81 13.73
C LEU A 50 6.11 2.37 14.20
N SER A 51 5.23 1.97 15.13
CA SER A 51 5.13 0.58 15.56
C SER A 51 3.69 0.08 15.62
N PHE A 52 3.52 -1.22 15.47
CA PHE A 52 2.22 -1.89 15.51
C PHE A 52 2.38 -3.41 15.72
N THR A 53 1.28 -4.06 16.06
CA THR A 53 1.17 -5.53 16.11
C THR A 53 0.48 -6.01 14.84
N LYS A 54 1.08 -7.00 14.16
CA LYS A 54 0.53 -7.65 12.98
C LYS A 54 0.26 -9.13 13.27
N LYS A 55 -1.00 -9.54 13.11
CA LYS A 55 -1.38 -10.95 13.07
C LYS A 55 -1.68 -11.36 11.63
N THR A 56 -1.06 -12.44 11.18
CA THR A 56 -1.28 -13.05 9.86
C THR A 56 -1.80 -14.46 10.06
N ILE A 57 -2.92 -14.79 9.40
CA ILE A 57 -3.45 -16.15 9.35
C ILE A 57 -3.34 -16.60 7.89
N LEU A 58 -2.63 -17.70 7.65
CA LEU A 58 -2.46 -18.30 6.33
C LEU A 58 -3.41 -19.48 6.17
N PHE A 59 -3.95 -19.61 4.97
CA PHE A 59 -4.86 -20.70 4.59
C PHE A 59 -4.33 -21.45 3.38
N ASN A 60 -4.56 -22.76 3.34
CA ASN A 60 -4.31 -23.57 2.17
C ASN A 60 -5.48 -23.49 1.17
N ARG A 61 -5.34 -24.14 0.03
CA ARG A 61 -6.36 -24.15 -1.03
C ARG A 61 -7.69 -24.79 -0.61
N ALA A 62 -7.69 -25.66 0.41
CA ALA A 62 -8.89 -26.24 0.99
C ALA A 62 -9.59 -25.34 2.03
N GLY A 63 -9.06 -24.14 2.26
CA GLY A 63 -9.58 -23.19 3.26
C GLY A 63 -9.19 -23.52 4.69
N VAL A 64 -8.29 -24.49 4.90
CA VAL A 64 -7.82 -24.87 6.23
C VAL A 64 -6.69 -23.91 6.67
N LYS A 65 -6.76 -23.46 7.92
CA LYS A 65 -5.69 -22.65 8.52
C LYS A 65 -4.38 -23.45 8.57
N GLU A 66 -3.34 -22.94 7.93
CA GLU A 66 -2.00 -23.53 7.92
C GLU A 66 -1.13 -22.99 9.04
N LYS A 67 -1.17 -21.68 9.24
CA LYS A 67 -0.27 -20.98 10.16
C LYS A 67 -0.90 -19.71 10.70
N GLU A 68 -0.57 -19.37 11.94
CA GLU A 68 -0.78 -18.05 12.53
C GLU A 68 0.58 -17.47 12.92
N ILE A 69 0.79 -16.21 12.57
CA ILE A 69 2.03 -15.50 12.85
C ILE A 69 1.64 -14.18 13.52
N ILE A 70 2.17 -13.91 14.70
CA ILE A 70 1.96 -12.65 15.42
C ILE A 70 3.33 -11.98 15.55
N GLN A 71 3.42 -10.74 15.11
CA GLN A 71 4.66 -9.97 15.12
C GLN A 71 4.40 -8.57 15.67
N HIS A 72 5.33 -8.07 16.47
CA HIS A 72 5.45 -6.64 16.72
C HIS A 72 6.48 -6.08 15.74
N GLN A 73 6.09 -5.06 14.98
CA GLN A 73 6.92 -4.41 13.97
C GLN A 73 7.14 -2.94 14.36
N SER A 74 8.37 -2.48 14.26
CA SER A 74 8.75 -1.08 14.49
C SER A 74 9.66 -0.63 13.36
N PHE A 75 9.38 0.56 12.80
CA PHE A 75 10.17 1.21 11.76
C PHE A 75 10.63 2.57 12.26
N TYR A 76 11.87 2.93 11.96
CA TYR A 76 12.52 4.14 12.43
C TYR A 76 12.76 5.11 11.27
N GLY A 77 12.33 6.38 11.45
CA GLY A 77 12.39 7.40 10.41
C GLY A 77 11.41 7.14 9.24
N GLY A 78 10.71 8.15 8.78
CA GLY A 78 9.61 8.03 7.82
C GLY A 78 9.96 7.36 6.48
N PHE A 79 11.20 7.50 5.99
CA PHE A 79 11.66 6.91 4.72
C PHE A 79 12.89 6.01 4.87
N SER A 80 13.24 5.64 6.08
CA SER A 80 14.38 4.78 6.35
C SER A 80 13.98 3.33 6.48
N LEU A 81 14.72 2.42 5.85
CA LEU A 81 14.53 0.98 5.99
C LEU A 81 15.26 0.47 7.25
N GLN A 82 14.95 1.07 8.39
CA GLN A 82 15.48 0.67 9.68
C GLN A 82 14.35 0.26 10.61
N GLY A 83 14.60 -0.70 11.48
CA GLY A 83 13.56 -1.15 12.38
C GLY A 83 13.82 -2.48 13.05
N ARG A 84 12.77 -3.01 13.68
CA ARG A 84 12.76 -4.31 14.34
C ARG A 84 11.46 -5.05 14.05
N ILE A 85 11.55 -6.32 13.76
CA ILE A 85 10.42 -7.25 13.66
C ILE A 85 10.63 -8.35 14.69
N SER A 86 9.72 -8.45 15.66
CA SER A 86 9.77 -9.42 16.74
C SER A 86 8.61 -10.40 16.61
N SER A 87 8.88 -11.70 16.67
CA SER A 87 7.85 -12.76 16.78
C SER A 87 7.31 -12.78 18.20
N LEU A 88 5.98 -12.78 18.34
CA LEU A 88 5.28 -12.89 19.62
C LEU A 88 4.73 -14.32 19.85
N GLY A 89 5.18 -15.30 19.05
CA GLY A 89 4.82 -16.71 19.20
C GLY A 89 5.57 -17.41 20.34
N THR A 90 5.45 -18.74 20.37
CA THR A 90 6.12 -19.60 21.37
C THR A 90 7.64 -19.48 21.35
N GLU A 91 8.22 -19.33 20.16
CA GLU A 91 9.65 -19.01 20.00
C GLU A 91 9.80 -17.49 19.85
N LYS A 92 10.27 -16.86 20.91
CA LYS A 92 10.60 -15.43 20.87
C LYS A 92 11.84 -15.24 20.00
N SER A 93 11.66 -14.55 18.89
CA SER A 93 12.78 -14.19 18.01
C SER A 93 12.60 -12.76 17.51
N SER A 94 13.68 -12.10 17.22
CA SER A 94 13.61 -10.79 16.56
C SER A 94 14.74 -10.61 15.57
N ILE A 95 14.45 -9.84 14.53
CA ILE A 95 15.41 -9.33 13.57
C ILE A 95 15.36 -7.81 13.61
N SER A 96 16.51 -7.16 13.53
CA SER A 96 16.61 -5.70 13.43
C SER A 96 17.63 -5.29 12.39
N VAL A 97 17.38 -4.11 11.81
CA VAL A 97 18.27 -3.42 10.87
C VAL A 97 18.40 -1.98 11.35
N VAL A 98 19.59 -1.57 11.72
CA VAL A 98 19.90 -0.20 12.15
C VAL A 98 21.26 0.18 11.57
N ASN A 99 21.32 1.25 10.77
CA ASN A 99 22.54 1.71 10.10
C ASN A 99 23.26 0.57 9.34
N ASP A 100 22.49 -0.21 8.57
CA ASP A 100 22.95 -1.37 7.80
C ASP A 100 23.54 -2.52 8.65
N VAL A 101 23.42 -2.42 9.97
CA VAL A 101 23.79 -3.51 10.87
C VAL A 101 22.58 -4.41 11.11
N TYR A 102 22.74 -5.67 10.76
CA TYR A 102 21.71 -6.71 10.93
C TYR A 102 21.96 -7.47 12.22
N THR A 103 20.91 -7.63 13.03
CA THR A 103 20.97 -8.40 14.28
C THR A 103 19.80 -9.36 14.33
N LYS A 104 20.08 -10.62 14.74
CA LYS A 104 19.06 -11.63 14.97
C LYS A 104 19.18 -12.13 16.40
N ASN A 105 18.06 -12.18 17.12
CA ASN A 105 17.98 -12.78 18.46
C ASN A 105 17.04 -13.98 18.44
N ILE A 106 17.39 -15.00 19.20
CA ILE A 106 16.51 -16.13 19.56
C ILE A 106 16.49 -16.19 21.08
N GLY A 107 15.32 -15.97 21.68
CA GLY A 107 15.23 -15.65 23.12
C GLY A 107 16.07 -14.41 23.44
N ASP A 108 16.93 -14.53 24.43
CA ASP A 108 17.81 -13.45 24.87
C ASP A 108 19.22 -13.50 24.22
N SER A 109 19.47 -14.46 23.33
CA SER A 109 20.77 -14.68 22.71
C SER A 109 20.85 -14.03 21.34
N ILE A 110 21.95 -13.31 21.08
CA ILE A 110 22.31 -12.86 19.74
C ILE A 110 22.89 -14.05 18.98
N VAL A 111 22.37 -14.31 17.78
CA VAL A 111 22.86 -15.39 16.94
C VAL A 111 23.57 -14.84 15.70
N GLN A 112 24.59 -15.58 15.24
CA GLN A 112 25.30 -15.23 14.03
C GLN A 112 24.37 -15.31 12.82
N ILE A 113 24.49 -14.36 11.91
CA ILE A 113 23.71 -14.26 10.68
C ILE A 113 24.65 -14.55 9.51
N THR A 114 24.22 -15.43 8.61
CA THR A 114 24.92 -15.68 7.35
C THR A 114 24.54 -14.65 6.27
N ASP A 115 25.34 -14.50 5.22
CA ASP A 115 25.06 -13.57 4.11
C ASP A 115 23.72 -13.88 3.41
N SER A 116 23.36 -15.17 3.28
CA SER A 116 22.07 -15.58 2.71
C SER A 116 20.89 -15.17 3.61
N GLU A 117 21.06 -15.22 4.94
CA GLU A 117 20.06 -14.76 5.89
C GLU A 117 19.93 -13.23 5.86
N ILE A 118 21.02 -12.48 5.70
CA ILE A 118 20.99 -11.02 5.54
C ILE A 118 20.08 -10.65 4.36
N LYS A 119 20.23 -11.28 3.22
CA LYS A 119 19.37 -11.07 2.03
C LYS A 119 17.89 -11.35 2.35
N THR A 120 17.61 -12.46 3.05
CA THR A 120 16.23 -12.83 3.46
C THR A 120 15.64 -11.82 4.42
N ILE A 121 16.40 -11.38 5.43
CA ILE A 121 16.00 -10.37 6.41
C ILE A 121 15.70 -9.05 5.69
N ASN A 122 16.59 -8.59 4.82
CA ASN A 122 16.42 -7.36 4.06
C ASN A 122 15.14 -7.39 3.21
N ASN A 123 14.88 -8.49 2.50
CA ASN A 123 13.67 -8.65 1.71
C ASN A 123 12.41 -8.63 2.60
N SER A 124 12.46 -9.26 3.77
CA SER A 124 11.35 -9.26 4.74
C SER A 124 11.05 -7.84 5.25
N PHE A 125 12.10 -7.09 5.59
CA PHE A 125 11.96 -5.68 6.00
C PHE A 125 11.41 -4.82 4.87
N LYS A 126 11.98 -4.92 3.66
CA LYS A 126 11.50 -4.17 2.48
C LYS A 126 10.03 -4.44 2.23
N SER A 127 9.61 -5.71 2.23
CA SER A 127 8.22 -6.08 2.00
C SER A 127 7.28 -5.56 3.09
N ALA A 128 7.68 -5.67 4.36
CA ALA A 128 6.88 -5.18 5.48
C ALA A 128 6.74 -3.65 5.45
N TYR A 129 7.86 -2.95 5.24
CA TYR A 129 7.89 -1.49 5.12
C TYR A 129 7.11 -0.99 3.92
N TYR A 130 7.26 -1.64 2.75
CA TYR A 130 6.53 -1.28 1.54
C TYR A 130 5.02 -1.26 1.78
N VAL A 131 4.50 -2.27 2.48
CA VAL A 131 3.07 -2.39 2.76
C VAL A 131 2.57 -1.31 3.71
N ILE A 132 3.31 -1.01 4.78
CA ILE A 132 2.85 -0.06 5.80
C ILE A 132 3.03 1.40 5.40
N SER A 133 3.99 1.68 4.50
CA SER A 133 4.29 3.03 4.03
C SER A 133 3.44 3.49 2.84
N GLN A 134 2.54 2.66 2.33
CA GLN A 134 1.60 3.06 1.28
C GLN A 134 0.61 4.12 1.77
N PRO A 135 0.31 5.16 0.95
CA PRO A 135 0.83 5.44 -0.40
C PRO A 135 2.12 6.28 -0.42
N PHE A 136 2.70 6.64 0.71
CA PHE A 136 3.79 7.64 0.83
C PHE A 136 5.07 7.21 0.09
N ASN A 137 5.42 5.92 0.17
CA ASN A 137 6.58 5.35 -0.50
C ASN A 137 6.54 5.44 -2.03
N LEU A 138 5.35 5.60 -2.63
CA LEU A 138 5.20 5.71 -4.08
C LEU A 138 5.68 7.06 -4.63
N LYS A 139 5.84 8.07 -3.79
CA LYS A 139 6.35 9.39 -4.22
C LYS A 139 7.87 9.40 -4.39
N GLU A 140 8.60 8.69 -3.54
CA GLU A 140 10.07 8.72 -3.51
C GLU A 140 10.72 7.57 -4.27
N SER A 141 9.92 6.60 -4.69
CA SER A 141 10.39 5.48 -5.49
C SER A 141 10.56 5.90 -6.95
N ASN A 142 11.48 5.24 -7.67
CA ASN A 142 11.57 5.31 -9.14
C ASN A 142 10.35 4.65 -9.81
N ALA A 143 9.16 4.84 -9.23
CA ALA A 143 7.93 4.23 -9.70
C ALA A 143 7.37 4.97 -10.89
N TYR A 144 7.05 4.24 -11.94
CA TYR A 144 6.25 4.71 -13.06
C TYR A 144 4.77 4.53 -12.71
N LEU A 145 4.04 5.65 -12.73
CA LEU A 145 2.61 5.67 -12.42
C LEU A 145 1.80 5.79 -13.70
N SER A 146 0.90 4.86 -13.95
CA SER A 146 -0.01 4.86 -15.09
C SER A 146 -1.46 4.74 -14.62
N LEU A 147 -2.28 5.73 -14.99
CA LEU A 147 -3.72 5.69 -14.72
C LEU A 147 -4.40 4.81 -15.76
N LYS A 148 -5.18 3.84 -15.30
CA LYS A 148 -6.03 2.98 -16.13
C LYS A 148 -7.48 3.47 -16.09
N LYS A 149 -8.34 2.80 -16.84
CA LYS A 149 -9.77 3.04 -16.79
C LYS A 149 -10.31 2.78 -15.38
N ASP A 150 -11.09 3.73 -14.85
CA ASP A 150 -11.77 3.58 -13.58
C ASP A 150 -12.64 2.32 -13.56
N THR A 151 -12.82 1.75 -12.38
CA THR A 151 -13.68 0.57 -12.20
C THR A 151 -14.61 0.75 -11.01
N ILE A 152 -15.55 -0.19 -10.87
CA ILE A 152 -16.40 -0.30 -9.68
C ILE A 152 -15.86 -1.47 -8.84
N LEU A 153 -15.54 -1.20 -7.59
CA LEU A 153 -15.13 -2.21 -6.61
C LEU A 153 -16.07 -2.09 -5.41
N ASN A 154 -16.73 -3.20 -5.06
CA ASN A 154 -17.71 -3.27 -3.97
C ASN A 154 -18.80 -2.17 -4.05
N GLY A 155 -19.28 -1.86 -5.27
CA GLY A 155 -20.29 -0.84 -5.51
C GLY A 155 -19.80 0.62 -5.56
N GLU A 156 -18.52 0.85 -5.26
CA GLU A 156 -17.93 2.18 -5.24
C GLU A 156 -16.99 2.40 -6.45
N LYS A 157 -17.04 3.61 -7.01
CA LYS A 157 -16.11 4.01 -8.07
C LYS A 157 -14.69 4.09 -7.51
N THR A 158 -13.74 3.47 -8.23
CA THR A 158 -12.32 3.49 -7.89
C THR A 158 -11.48 3.95 -9.08
N PHE A 159 -10.48 4.78 -8.80
CA PHE A 159 -9.37 5.01 -9.70
C PHE A 159 -8.45 3.79 -9.68
N VAL A 160 -7.92 3.44 -10.86
CA VAL A 160 -7.02 2.30 -11.00
C VAL A 160 -5.63 2.82 -11.38
N LEU A 161 -4.68 2.67 -10.48
CA LEU A 161 -3.32 3.17 -10.62
C LEU A 161 -2.33 2.00 -10.72
N ASP A 162 -1.77 1.78 -11.91
CA ASP A 162 -0.67 0.83 -12.07
C ASP A 162 0.65 1.49 -11.66
N VAL A 163 1.44 0.73 -10.94
CA VAL A 163 2.77 1.09 -10.48
C VAL A 163 3.75 0.03 -10.92
N SER A 164 4.74 0.43 -11.69
CA SER A 164 5.86 -0.40 -12.11
C SER A 164 7.16 0.28 -11.73
N TYR A 165 8.20 -0.52 -11.53
CA TYR A 165 9.53 -0.05 -11.20
C TYR A 165 10.45 -0.31 -12.37
N GLN A 166 11.46 0.53 -12.55
CA GLN A 166 12.53 0.25 -13.50
C GLN A 166 13.21 -1.06 -13.07
N GLU A 167 13.38 -1.98 -14.00
CA GLU A 167 14.09 -3.22 -13.71
C GLU A 167 15.52 -2.84 -13.29
N ASP A 168 15.87 -3.11 -12.04
CA ASP A 168 17.27 -3.22 -11.67
C ASP A 168 17.84 -4.41 -12.44
N GLU A 169 18.91 -4.21 -13.20
CA GLU A 169 19.56 -5.23 -14.02
C GLU A 169 19.91 -6.53 -13.24
N ILE A 170 19.84 -6.50 -11.92
CA ILE A 170 20.19 -7.57 -11.00
C ILE A 170 18.98 -8.38 -10.50
N THR A 171 17.75 -7.86 -10.58
CA THR A 171 16.55 -8.58 -10.10
C THR A 171 15.42 -8.46 -11.11
N ASN A 172 15.37 -9.40 -12.02
CA ASN A 172 14.31 -9.55 -13.05
C ASN A 172 12.92 -9.90 -12.47
N THR A 173 12.60 -9.46 -11.26
CA THR A 173 11.40 -9.82 -10.50
C THR A 173 10.84 -8.66 -9.67
N ALA A 174 10.82 -7.44 -10.21
CA ALA A 174 10.11 -6.36 -9.54
C ALA A 174 8.60 -6.64 -9.53
N ASP A 175 8.00 -6.66 -8.35
CA ASP A 175 6.55 -6.80 -8.20
C ASP A 175 5.83 -5.70 -8.98
N GLN A 176 4.81 -6.06 -9.75
CA GLN A 176 3.93 -5.11 -10.40
C GLN A 176 2.69 -4.91 -9.55
N TRP A 177 2.37 -3.66 -9.25
CA TRP A 177 1.26 -3.29 -8.40
C TRP A 177 0.19 -2.54 -9.18
N THR A 178 -1.07 -2.89 -8.92
CA THR A 178 -2.23 -2.10 -9.35
C THR A 178 -3.00 -1.70 -8.11
N TYR A 179 -3.10 -0.40 -7.81
CA TYR A 179 -3.87 0.12 -6.68
C TYR A 179 -5.27 0.52 -7.11
N PHE A 180 -6.24 0.20 -6.26
CA PHE A 180 -7.64 0.63 -6.37
C PHE A 180 -7.89 1.68 -5.30
N ILE A 181 -8.10 2.92 -5.74
CA ILE A 181 -8.24 4.09 -4.87
C ILE A 181 -9.69 4.58 -4.95
N ASN A 182 -10.40 4.59 -3.83
CA ASN A 182 -11.80 5.03 -3.79
C ASN A 182 -11.92 6.48 -4.29
N ALA A 183 -12.82 6.73 -5.24
CA ALA A 183 -12.92 8.04 -5.89
C ALA A 183 -13.52 9.15 -5.00
N LYS A 184 -14.13 8.82 -3.85
CA LYS A 184 -14.67 9.77 -2.89
C LYS A 184 -13.70 10.06 -1.74
N THR A 185 -13.15 8.99 -1.15
CA THR A 185 -12.30 9.08 0.05
C THR A 185 -10.83 9.18 -0.27
N TYR A 186 -10.40 8.82 -1.48
CA TYR A 186 -9.01 8.66 -1.90
C TYR A 186 -8.18 7.64 -1.09
N LEU A 187 -8.82 6.83 -0.26
CA LEU A 187 -8.16 5.73 0.42
C LEU A 187 -7.86 4.57 -0.55
N ILE A 188 -6.72 3.91 -0.37
CA ILE A 188 -6.41 2.66 -1.06
C ILE A 188 -7.31 1.57 -0.49
N VAL A 189 -8.28 1.09 -1.27
CA VAL A 189 -9.26 0.08 -0.83
C VAL A 189 -8.86 -1.34 -1.24
N ALA A 190 -8.01 -1.48 -2.27
CA ALA A 190 -7.44 -2.76 -2.66
C ALA A 190 -6.13 -2.57 -3.43
N ALA A 191 -5.39 -3.66 -3.58
CA ALA A 191 -4.25 -3.75 -4.48
C ALA A 191 -4.19 -5.12 -5.14
N LYS A 192 -3.78 -5.15 -6.42
CA LYS A 192 -3.39 -6.38 -7.12
C LYS A 192 -1.88 -6.39 -7.26
N VAL A 193 -1.27 -7.51 -6.90
CA VAL A 193 0.19 -7.70 -6.96
C VAL A 193 0.49 -8.87 -7.87
N PHE A 194 1.32 -8.64 -8.88
CA PHE A 194 1.91 -9.71 -9.67
C PHE A 194 3.32 -9.96 -9.17
N HIS A 195 3.52 -11.11 -8.57
CA HIS A 195 4.81 -11.65 -8.16
C HIS A 195 4.98 -13.00 -8.87
N SER A 196 5.77 -13.01 -9.94
CA SER A 196 5.85 -14.19 -10.85
C SER A 196 6.12 -15.50 -10.10
N PRO A 197 5.32 -16.55 -10.32
CA PRO A 197 4.17 -16.66 -11.26
C PRO A 197 2.80 -16.37 -10.62
N THR A 198 2.74 -15.82 -9.41
CA THR A 198 1.51 -15.65 -8.63
C THR A 198 0.91 -14.27 -8.79
N ILE A 199 -0.43 -14.20 -8.75
CA ILE A 199 -1.18 -12.96 -8.69
C ILE A 199 -1.99 -12.97 -7.39
N SER A 200 -1.83 -11.91 -6.58
CA SER A 200 -2.61 -11.72 -5.37
C SER A 200 -3.53 -10.51 -5.53
N PHE A 201 -4.75 -10.63 -5.04
CA PHE A 201 -5.67 -9.50 -4.86
C PHE A 201 -5.87 -9.29 -3.36
N ILE A 202 -5.53 -8.09 -2.90
CA ILE A 202 -5.51 -7.74 -1.49
C ILE A 202 -6.57 -6.66 -1.27
N GLU A 203 -7.57 -6.93 -0.43
CA GLU A 203 -8.60 -5.97 -0.05
C GLU A 203 -8.30 -5.39 1.34
N ASN A 204 -8.42 -4.07 1.47
CA ASN A 204 -8.36 -3.35 2.72
C ASN A 204 -9.78 -3.28 3.29
N LEU A 205 -10.10 -4.16 4.23
CA LEU A 205 -11.47 -4.36 4.73
C LEU A 205 -11.86 -3.33 5.80
N LYS A 206 -10.90 -2.96 6.65
CA LYS A 206 -11.11 -1.97 7.72
C LYS A 206 -9.88 -1.09 7.89
N PHE A 207 -10.13 0.12 8.36
CA PHE A 207 -9.11 1.11 8.65
C PHE A 207 -9.07 1.44 10.14
N ASN A 208 -7.89 1.81 10.63
CA ASN A 208 -7.68 2.39 11.95
C ASN A 208 -7.55 3.91 11.79
N ASN A 209 -8.31 4.66 12.58
CA ASN A 209 -8.34 6.11 12.60
C ASN A 209 -7.93 6.68 13.98
N ASP A 210 -7.36 5.85 14.88
CA ASP A 210 -6.97 6.27 16.22
C ASP A 210 -5.64 7.03 16.26
N THR A 211 -5.02 7.19 15.10
CA THR A 211 -3.77 7.92 14.89
C THR A 211 -3.99 9.05 13.89
N PRO A 212 -3.04 10.00 13.76
CA PRO A 212 -3.12 11.03 12.71
C PRO A 212 -3.09 10.46 11.27
N PHE A 213 -2.80 9.16 11.12
CA PHE A 213 -2.78 8.46 9.84
C PHE A 213 -3.92 7.45 9.75
N VAL A 214 -4.39 7.22 8.53
CA VAL A 214 -5.35 6.16 8.22
C VAL A 214 -4.59 4.92 7.78
N PHE A 215 -4.41 3.98 8.71
CA PHE A 215 -3.79 2.68 8.43
C PHE A 215 -4.84 1.58 8.25
N ASN A 216 -4.43 0.48 7.62
CA ASN A 216 -5.27 -0.72 7.56
C ASN A 216 -5.34 -1.38 8.93
N SER A 217 -6.54 -1.77 9.39
CA SER A 217 -6.71 -2.63 10.58
C SER A 217 -7.07 -4.06 10.23
N GLU A 218 -7.67 -4.29 9.06
CA GLU A 218 -7.99 -5.63 8.57
C GLU A 218 -7.83 -5.69 7.05
N ARG A 219 -7.16 -6.75 6.57
CA ARG A 219 -6.95 -7.02 5.14
C ARG A 219 -7.19 -8.49 4.84
N SER A 220 -7.62 -8.80 3.61
CA SER A 220 -7.63 -10.15 3.06
C SER A 220 -6.78 -10.22 1.80
N SER A 221 -6.17 -11.36 1.55
CA SER A 221 -5.44 -11.64 0.32
C SER A 221 -5.93 -12.93 -0.29
N VAL A 222 -6.40 -12.86 -1.53
CA VAL A 222 -6.77 -14.03 -2.32
C VAL A 222 -5.78 -14.21 -3.46
N PHE A 223 -5.44 -15.44 -3.79
CA PHE A 223 -4.76 -15.72 -5.05
C PHE A 223 -5.75 -15.65 -6.20
N LEU A 224 -5.27 -15.17 -7.34
CA LEU A 224 -6.04 -15.16 -8.58
C LEU A 224 -5.50 -16.24 -9.53
N LYS A 225 -6.38 -16.78 -10.35
CA LYS A 225 -6.04 -17.60 -11.51
C LYS A 225 -5.52 -16.69 -12.63
N LYS A 226 -4.96 -17.30 -13.69
CA LYS A 226 -4.45 -16.57 -14.86
C LYS A 226 -5.53 -15.74 -15.58
N ASP A 227 -6.80 -16.16 -15.52
CA ASP A 227 -7.95 -15.45 -16.08
C ASP A 227 -8.44 -14.28 -15.20
N GLY A 228 -7.80 -14.06 -14.05
CA GLY A 228 -8.17 -13.01 -13.08
C GLY A 228 -9.28 -13.40 -12.11
N SER A 229 -9.89 -14.58 -12.23
CA SER A 229 -10.88 -15.06 -11.27
C SER A 229 -10.24 -15.44 -9.94
N LYS A 230 -11.01 -15.34 -8.83
CA LYS A 230 -10.54 -15.74 -7.50
C LYS A 230 -10.22 -17.24 -7.47
N ASP A 231 -9.06 -17.62 -6.95
CA ASP A 231 -8.68 -19.00 -6.71
C ASP A 231 -9.05 -19.41 -5.28
N TYR A 232 -8.30 -18.91 -4.27
CA TYR A 232 -8.62 -19.17 -2.87
C TYR A 232 -8.10 -18.04 -1.97
N LEU A 233 -8.69 -17.95 -0.75
CA LEU A 233 -8.21 -17.05 0.29
C LEU A 233 -6.84 -17.54 0.78
N ARG A 234 -5.79 -16.77 0.57
CA ARG A 234 -4.45 -17.12 1.01
C ARG A 234 -4.15 -16.63 2.41
N ALA A 235 -4.59 -15.43 2.76
CA ALA A 235 -4.28 -14.85 4.04
C ALA A 235 -5.33 -13.85 4.52
N THR A 236 -5.44 -13.72 5.85
CA THR A 236 -6.02 -12.55 6.51
C THR A 236 -4.98 -11.89 7.40
N TYR A 237 -5.05 -10.57 7.47
CA TYR A 237 -4.11 -9.75 8.25
C TYR A 237 -4.90 -8.84 9.18
N PHE A 238 -4.46 -8.76 10.43
CA PHE A 238 -4.99 -7.84 11.42
C PHE A 238 -3.84 -6.99 11.95
N TYR A 239 -4.08 -5.69 12.06
CA TYR A 239 -3.11 -4.72 12.54
C TYR A 239 -3.71 -3.96 13.71
N THR A 240 -3.02 -3.97 14.85
CA THR A 240 -3.44 -3.34 16.09
C THR A 240 -2.30 -2.56 16.73
N ASP A 241 -2.59 -1.84 17.81
CA ASP A 241 -1.61 -1.20 18.68
C ASP A 241 -0.68 -0.22 17.95
N TYR A 242 -1.23 0.50 16.97
CA TYR A 242 -0.47 1.54 16.27
C TYR A 242 0.03 2.61 17.23
N LYS A 243 1.34 2.86 17.21
CA LYS A 243 2.00 3.94 17.96
C LYS A 243 2.90 4.72 17.03
N ILE A 244 2.84 6.03 17.13
CA ILE A 244 3.62 6.96 16.31
C ILE A 244 4.32 7.92 17.24
N VAL A 245 5.63 8.04 17.06
CA VAL A 245 6.45 9.09 17.66
C VAL A 245 6.87 10.03 16.53
N LEU A 246 6.66 11.32 16.71
CA LEU A 246 7.10 12.35 15.77
C LEU A 246 8.40 12.98 16.27
N LYS A 247 9.21 13.45 15.31
CA LYS A 247 10.44 14.23 15.57
C LYS A 247 10.12 15.57 16.20
#